data_176bfed4e46145bbfa31050e13baa8ed
#
_entry.id   176bfed4e46145bbfa31050e13baa8ed
#
_cell.length_a   1.000
_cell.length_b   1.000
_cell.length_c   1.000
_cell.angle_alpha   90.00
_cell.angle_beta   90.00
_cell.angle_gamma   90.00
#
_symmetry.space_group_name_H-M   'P 1'
#
loop_
_entity.id
_entity.type
_entity.pdbx_description
1 polymer ?
#
loop_
_entity_poly.entity_id
_entity_poly.type
_entity_poly.pdbx_seq_one_letter_code
_entity_poly.pdbx_strand_id
1 'polypeptide(L)'
;RSETVEAARGNITDRNGKVLVSSRSSYNLTFDASLLEKDEDANESLLRLLQLCQSRGINWVDSLPISRSAPFAYTIDSLDSAARSRFLTYLKDLDEAANALAAYLLEHPALLETTDEEGNRENPADDILADEELDQAGKAQALLEELTSSQLTGAMLEGSGLSATRLIALMRKDFGLSASFSVEEARLVLGVQYEIRSRNLARTDAYVLAEDIDAELISLLNDGDYAGAKITPSSVREYETTYGAHILGYLGKINDSAEKEALGEGYNWNDYVGKDGVEAAFESHLKGTDGTRSEEH
;
A
#
# COMPACT_ATOMS: atom_id res chain seq x y z
N ARG A 1 -16.74 2.67 -25.85
CA ARG A 1 -15.95 2.87 -24.60
C ARG A 1 -14.47 2.85 -25.01
N SER A 2 -13.68 3.81 -24.58
CA SER A 2 -12.23 3.80 -24.81
C SER A 2 -11.53 3.27 -23.58
N GLU A 3 -10.58 2.38 -23.77
CA GLU A 3 -9.74 1.80 -22.72
C GLU A 3 -8.29 2.16 -23.02
N THR A 4 -7.56 2.61 -22.00
CA THR A 4 -6.12 2.86 -22.10
C THR A 4 -5.39 1.52 -22.03
N VAL A 5 -4.51 1.26 -22.97
CA VAL A 5 -3.63 0.08 -22.99
C VAL A 5 -2.22 0.56 -22.68
N GLU A 6 -1.69 0.13 -21.55
CA GLU A 6 -0.33 0.46 -21.15
C GLU A 6 0.69 0.00 -22.19
N ALA A 7 1.65 0.87 -22.50
CA ALA A 7 2.73 0.53 -23.40
C ALA A 7 3.74 -0.39 -22.72
N ALA A 8 4.25 -1.37 -23.44
CA ALA A 8 5.37 -2.15 -22.99
C ALA A 8 6.63 -1.27 -22.88
N ARG A 9 7.35 -1.39 -21.77
CA ARG A 9 8.61 -0.67 -21.55
C ARG A 9 9.69 -1.15 -22.52
N GLY A 10 10.49 -0.22 -23.05
CA GLY A 10 11.54 -0.50 -24.05
C GLY A 10 12.62 -1.48 -23.52
N ASN A 11 13.21 -2.25 -24.42
CA ASN A 11 14.28 -3.18 -24.09
C ASN A 11 15.60 -2.44 -23.81
N ILE A 12 16.40 -2.98 -22.89
CA ILE A 12 17.80 -2.56 -22.70
C ILE A 12 18.70 -3.62 -23.32
N THR A 13 19.57 -3.19 -24.25
CA THR A 13 20.50 -4.09 -24.95
C THR A 13 21.94 -3.68 -24.72
N ASP A 14 22.86 -4.63 -24.88
CA ASP A 14 24.27 -4.31 -24.94
C ASP A 14 24.63 -3.69 -26.32
N ARG A 15 25.87 -3.25 -26.48
CA ARG A 15 26.40 -2.67 -27.74
C ARG A 15 26.33 -3.60 -28.95
N ASN A 16 26.14 -4.90 -28.76
CA ASN A 16 26.03 -5.90 -29.81
C ASN A 16 24.56 -6.25 -30.11
N GLY A 17 23.59 -5.60 -29.44
CA GLY A 17 22.18 -5.85 -29.58
C GLY A 17 21.66 -7.04 -28.76
N LYS A 18 22.49 -7.65 -27.89
CA LYS A 18 22.00 -8.69 -26.99
C LYS A 18 21.09 -8.07 -25.93
N VAL A 19 19.88 -8.61 -25.80
CA VAL A 19 18.91 -8.17 -24.81
C VAL A 19 19.43 -8.48 -23.39
N LEU A 20 19.45 -7.47 -22.54
CA LEU A 20 19.81 -7.55 -21.12
C LEU A 20 18.56 -7.43 -20.25
N VAL A 21 17.60 -6.61 -20.68
CA VAL A 21 16.30 -6.43 -20.01
C VAL A 21 15.23 -6.33 -21.07
N SER A 22 14.16 -7.09 -20.90
CA SER A 22 12.99 -7.09 -21.77
C SER A 22 11.69 -6.88 -20.99
N SER A 23 10.58 -6.81 -21.70
CA SER A 23 9.25 -6.80 -21.11
C SER A 23 8.42 -7.92 -21.73
N ARG A 24 7.88 -8.78 -20.90
CA ARG A 24 6.97 -9.87 -21.29
C ARG A 24 5.52 -9.41 -21.10
N SER A 25 4.66 -9.70 -22.07
CA SER A 25 3.21 -9.48 -21.90
C SER A 25 2.67 -10.33 -20.75
N SER A 26 1.80 -9.73 -19.96
CA SER A 26 1.17 -10.34 -18.80
C SER A 26 -0.26 -9.82 -18.62
N TYR A 27 -0.92 -10.27 -17.56
CA TYR A 27 -2.23 -9.80 -17.16
C TYR A 27 -2.24 -9.53 -15.67
N ASN A 28 -2.95 -8.48 -15.29
CA ASN A 28 -3.23 -8.16 -13.90
C ASN A 28 -4.70 -8.42 -13.58
N LEU A 29 -4.95 -8.83 -12.35
CA LEU A 29 -6.28 -8.83 -11.76
C LEU A 29 -6.49 -7.46 -11.11
N THR A 30 -7.48 -6.73 -11.60
CA THR A 30 -7.90 -5.45 -11.03
C THR A 30 -9.28 -5.55 -10.41
N PHE A 31 -9.55 -4.67 -9.44
CA PHE A 31 -10.85 -4.55 -8.78
C PHE A 31 -11.34 -3.10 -8.87
N ASP A 32 -12.61 -2.92 -9.19
CA ASP A 32 -13.25 -1.60 -9.24
C ASP A 32 -13.56 -1.11 -7.83
N ALA A 33 -12.64 -0.33 -7.26
CA ALA A 33 -12.75 0.18 -5.89
C ALA A 33 -13.98 1.08 -5.67
N SER A 34 -14.54 1.67 -6.73
CA SER A 34 -15.72 2.53 -6.61
C SER A 34 -16.98 1.75 -6.21
N LEU A 35 -16.99 0.44 -6.35
CA LEU A 35 -18.09 -0.40 -5.91
C LEU A 35 -18.17 -0.51 -4.39
N LEU A 36 -17.04 -0.42 -3.69
CA LEU A 36 -17.01 -0.50 -2.22
C LEU A 36 -17.83 0.60 -1.53
N GLU A 37 -18.05 1.72 -2.22
CA GLU A 37 -18.86 2.84 -1.71
C GLU A 37 -20.34 2.75 -2.14
N LYS A 38 -20.65 1.96 -3.17
CA LYS A 38 -21.96 2.00 -3.87
C LYS A 38 -22.77 0.73 -3.74
N ASP A 39 -22.10 -0.39 -3.47
CA ASP A 39 -22.69 -1.73 -3.52
C ASP A 39 -22.42 -2.46 -2.20
N GLU A 40 -23.50 -2.79 -1.48
CA GLU A 40 -23.43 -3.50 -0.19
C GLU A 40 -22.78 -4.90 -0.34
N ASP A 41 -22.92 -5.53 -1.51
CA ASP A 41 -22.38 -6.86 -1.81
C ASP A 41 -20.92 -6.83 -2.29
N ALA A 42 -20.37 -5.63 -2.56
CA ALA A 42 -19.00 -5.49 -3.09
C ALA A 42 -17.93 -6.09 -2.16
N ASN A 43 -18.11 -5.96 -0.85
CA ASN A 43 -17.19 -6.56 0.14
C ASN A 43 -17.24 -8.08 0.14
N GLU A 44 -18.40 -8.69 -0.10
CA GLU A 44 -18.54 -10.14 -0.22
C GLU A 44 -17.90 -10.64 -1.52
N SER A 45 -18.07 -9.90 -2.62
CA SER A 45 -17.41 -10.21 -3.89
C SER A 45 -15.89 -10.11 -3.76
N LEU A 46 -15.40 -9.04 -3.12
CA LEU A 46 -13.97 -8.88 -2.83
C LEU A 46 -13.44 -10.02 -1.96
N LEU A 47 -14.17 -10.41 -0.91
CA LEU A 47 -13.77 -11.53 -0.05
C LEU A 47 -13.65 -12.84 -0.86
N ARG A 48 -14.65 -13.18 -1.69
CA ARG A 48 -14.59 -14.38 -2.53
C ARG A 48 -13.39 -14.36 -3.46
N LEU A 49 -13.05 -13.20 -4.02
CA LEU A 49 -11.89 -13.01 -4.86
C LEU A 49 -10.58 -13.22 -4.10
N LEU A 50 -10.46 -12.66 -2.89
CA LEU A 50 -9.30 -12.85 -2.02
C LEU A 50 -9.13 -14.30 -1.57
N GLN A 51 -10.22 -15.00 -1.26
CA GLN A 51 -10.22 -16.41 -0.93
C GLN A 51 -9.79 -17.29 -2.13
N LEU A 52 -10.20 -16.92 -3.35
CA LEU A 52 -9.71 -17.57 -4.58
C LEU A 52 -8.20 -17.39 -4.71
N CYS A 53 -7.69 -16.15 -4.60
CA CYS A 53 -6.26 -15.86 -4.64
C CYS A 53 -5.50 -16.67 -3.57
N GLN A 54 -6.00 -16.68 -2.34
CA GLN A 54 -5.41 -17.42 -1.22
C GLN A 54 -5.34 -18.93 -1.50
N SER A 55 -6.42 -19.52 -2.02
CA SER A 55 -6.49 -20.96 -2.33
C SER A 55 -5.50 -21.38 -3.43
N ARG A 56 -5.09 -20.42 -4.27
CA ARG A 56 -4.15 -20.63 -5.37
C ARG A 56 -2.72 -20.18 -5.04
N GLY A 57 -2.48 -19.69 -3.82
CA GLY A 57 -1.16 -19.17 -3.43
C GLY A 57 -0.77 -17.88 -4.15
N ILE A 58 -1.73 -17.14 -4.69
CA ILE A 58 -1.51 -15.88 -5.39
C ILE A 58 -1.44 -14.76 -4.37
N ASN A 59 -0.35 -14.01 -4.40
CA ASN A 59 -0.19 -12.84 -3.56
C ASN A 59 -0.99 -11.67 -4.14
N TRP A 60 -1.58 -10.87 -3.25
CA TRP A 60 -2.23 -9.61 -3.60
C TRP A 60 -1.62 -8.46 -2.82
N VAL A 61 -1.86 -7.24 -3.29
CA VAL A 61 -1.37 -6.03 -2.65
C VAL A 61 -2.15 -5.78 -1.35
N ASP A 62 -1.45 -5.71 -0.23
CA ASP A 62 -2.01 -5.54 1.10
C ASP A 62 -0.90 -5.02 2.02
N SER A 63 -0.90 -3.72 2.29
CA SER A 63 0.08 -3.05 3.15
C SER A 63 -0.40 -2.82 4.58
N LEU A 64 -1.56 -3.36 4.99
CA LEU A 64 -2.01 -3.30 6.38
C LEU A 64 -1.05 -4.11 7.26
N PRO A 65 -0.34 -3.49 8.23
CA PRO A 65 0.73 -4.15 8.99
C PRO A 65 0.20 -5.04 10.11
N ILE A 66 -0.69 -5.96 9.77
CA ILE A 66 -1.21 -7.01 10.62
C ILE A 66 -1.12 -8.33 9.85
N SER A 67 -0.73 -9.42 10.48
CA SER A 67 -0.72 -10.75 9.84
C SER A 67 -2.08 -11.08 9.22
N ARG A 68 -2.09 -11.82 8.09
CA ARG A 68 -3.33 -12.15 7.35
C ARG A 68 -4.14 -13.27 8.00
N SER A 69 -3.54 -14.01 8.93
CA SER A 69 -4.16 -15.14 9.63
C SER A 69 -3.87 -15.07 11.12
N ALA A 70 -4.72 -15.71 11.92
CA ALA A 70 -4.53 -15.84 13.36
C ALA A 70 -3.32 -16.75 13.70
N PRO A 71 -2.60 -16.49 14.81
CA PRO A 71 -2.81 -15.36 15.72
C PRO A 71 -2.42 -14.03 15.05
N PHE A 72 -3.28 -13.02 15.18
CA PHE A 72 -3.00 -11.70 14.61
C PHE A 72 -1.90 -11.00 15.38
N ALA A 73 -0.90 -10.51 14.65
CA ALA A 73 0.23 -9.78 15.17
C ALA A 73 0.60 -8.62 14.24
N TYR A 74 1.17 -7.57 14.79
CA TYR A 74 1.70 -6.48 14.00
C TYR A 74 2.94 -6.89 13.22
N THR A 75 3.03 -6.40 11.97
CA THR A 75 4.15 -6.61 11.04
C THR A 75 4.78 -5.28 10.60
N ILE A 76 4.78 -4.28 11.49
CA ILE A 76 5.23 -2.90 11.20
C ILE A 76 6.67 -2.87 10.69
N ASP A 77 7.54 -3.74 11.20
CA ASP A 77 8.95 -3.79 10.83
C ASP A 77 9.18 -4.21 9.36
N SER A 78 8.17 -4.81 8.73
CA SER A 78 8.22 -5.17 7.31
C SER A 78 7.86 -4.01 6.36
N LEU A 79 7.34 -2.89 6.90
CA LEU A 79 6.94 -1.73 6.12
C LEU A 79 8.15 -0.86 5.73
N ASP A 80 8.14 -0.33 4.52
CA ASP A 80 8.99 0.79 4.15
C ASP A 80 8.58 2.07 4.89
N SER A 81 9.40 3.12 4.80
CA SER A 81 9.17 4.38 5.51
C SER A 81 7.87 5.07 5.08
N ALA A 82 7.53 5.01 3.80
CA ALA A 82 6.32 5.63 3.26
C ALA A 82 5.05 4.89 3.73
N ALA A 83 5.05 3.55 3.70
CA ALA A 83 3.94 2.75 4.21
C ALA A 83 3.76 2.91 5.72
N ARG A 84 4.86 2.99 6.47
CA ARG A 84 4.84 3.25 7.92
C ARG A 84 4.26 4.64 8.24
N SER A 85 4.62 5.67 7.47
CA SER A 85 4.06 7.02 7.62
C SER A 85 2.56 7.04 7.33
N ARG A 86 2.11 6.38 6.25
CA ARG A 86 0.66 6.27 5.95
C ARG A 86 -0.09 5.54 7.07
N PHE A 87 0.52 4.52 7.67
CA PHE A 87 -0.12 3.79 8.76
C PHE A 87 -0.23 4.64 10.03
N LEU A 88 0.82 5.40 10.38
CA LEU A 88 0.74 6.34 11.50
C LEU A 88 -0.32 7.42 11.26
N THR A 89 -0.40 8.00 10.04
CA THR A 89 -1.44 8.97 9.70
C THR A 89 -2.84 8.34 9.89
N TYR A 90 -3.05 7.13 9.39
CA TYR A 90 -4.33 6.44 9.57
C TYR A 90 -4.68 6.22 11.05
N LEU A 91 -3.70 5.86 11.90
CA LEU A 91 -3.92 5.69 13.35
C LEU A 91 -4.26 7.02 14.04
N LYS A 92 -3.63 8.13 13.62
CA LYS A 92 -3.93 9.48 14.13
C LYS A 92 -5.34 9.95 13.72
N ASP A 93 -5.82 9.56 12.54
CA ASP A 93 -7.15 9.88 12.04
C ASP A 93 -8.26 9.00 12.65
N LEU A 94 -7.92 7.87 13.25
CA LEU A 94 -8.87 6.94 13.88
C LEU A 94 -9.02 7.27 15.37
N ASP A 95 -10.05 8.01 15.74
CA ASP A 95 -10.26 8.60 17.09
C ASP A 95 -9.91 7.67 18.25
N GLU A 96 -10.43 6.43 18.24
CA GLU A 96 -10.18 5.49 19.34
C GLU A 96 -8.71 5.03 19.39
N ALA A 97 -8.04 4.92 18.24
CA ALA A 97 -6.62 4.58 18.16
C ALA A 97 -5.74 5.77 18.55
N ALA A 98 -6.07 6.97 18.06
CA ALA A 98 -5.40 8.22 18.41
C ALA A 98 -5.42 8.45 19.91
N ASN A 99 -6.59 8.35 20.55
CA ASN A 99 -6.77 8.53 21.98
C ASN A 99 -5.98 7.49 22.80
N ALA A 100 -5.96 6.23 22.37
CA ALA A 100 -5.20 5.18 23.06
C ALA A 100 -3.70 5.42 22.99
N LEU A 101 -3.18 5.81 21.81
CA LEU A 101 -1.78 6.17 21.64
C LEU A 101 -1.39 7.43 22.41
N ALA A 102 -2.22 8.47 22.37
CA ALA A 102 -2.00 9.71 23.09
C ALA A 102 -1.91 9.49 24.60
N ALA A 103 -2.82 8.70 25.17
CA ALA A 103 -2.80 8.35 26.59
C ALA A 103 -1.53 7.54 26.96
N TYR A 104 -1.14 6.61 26.09
CA TYR A 104 0.05 5.79 26.31
C TYR A 104 1.34 6.62 26.26
N LEU A 105 1.45 7.57 25.35
CA LEU A 105 2.59 8.48 25.24
C LEU A 105 2.70 9.41 26.45
N LEU A 106 1.56 9.84 27.01
CA LEU A 106 1.54 10.65 28.25
C LEU A 106 2.10 9.89 29.45
N GLU A 107 1.89 8.57 29.51
CA GLU A 107 2.47 7.71 30.54
C GLU A 107 3.92 7.29 30.24
N HIS A 108 4.34 7.33 28.97
CA HIS A 108 5.64 6.86 28.48
C HIS A 108 6.34 7.91 27.59
N PRO A 109 6.54 9.15 28.06
CA PRO A 109 7.05 10.25 27.22
C PRO A 109 8.47 9.99 26.67
N ALA A 110 9.26 9.14 27.32
CA ALA A 110 10.58 8.74 26.84
C ALA A 110 10.57 8.02 25.48
N LEU A 111 9.42 7.54 25.00
CA LEU A 111 9.28 6.93 23.68
C LEU A 111 9.44 7.94 22.54
N LEU A 112 9.33 9.24 22.83
CA LEU A 112 9.53 10.33 21.86
C LEU A 112 10.99 10.83 21.81
N GLU A 113 11.87 10.29 22.67
CA GLU A 113 13.29 10.66 22.68
C GLU A 113 13.94 10.38 21.31
N THR A 114 14.65 11.37 20.80
CA THR A 114 15.42 11.28 19.57
C THR A 114 16.88 11.59 19.84
N THR A 115 17.76 11.22 18.94
CA THR A 115 19.19 11.56 19.00
C THR A 115 19.54 12.29 17.72
N ASP A 116 20.11 13.49 17.85
CA ASP A 116 20.56 14.27 16.71
C ASP A 116 21.83 13.68 16.06
N GLU A 117 22.28 14.27 14.94
CA GLU A 117 23.48 13.83 14.21
C GLU A 117 24.76 13.99 15.06
N GLU A 118 24.74 14.85 16.08
CA GLU A 118 25.86 15.10 16.98
C GLU A 118 25.87 14.16 18.20
N GLY A 119 24.81 13.31 18.36
CA GLY A 119 24.66 12.35 19.44
C GLY A 119 24.00 12.93 20.70
N ASN A 120 23.45 14.16 20.63
CA ASN A 120 22.69 14.73 21.74
C ASN A 120 21.28 14.14 21.77
N ARG A 121 20.77 13.91 22.97
CA ARG A 121 19.40 13.42 23.17
C ARG A 121 18.46 14.60 23.33
N GLU A 122 17.40 14.58 22.56
CA GLU A 122 16.31 15.55 22.65
C GLU A 122 14.99 14.81 22.84
N ASN A 123 14.16 15.31 23.72
CA ASN A 123 12.82 14.76 23.93
C ASN A 123 11.79 15.89 23.82
N PRO A 124 11.03 15.98 22.73
CA PRO A 124 9.99 17.01 22.57
C PRO A 124 8.91 16.93 23.65
N ALA A 125 8.79 15.81 24.34
CA ALA A 125 7.85 15.67 25.44
C ALA A 125 8.18 16.57 26.64
N ASP A 126 9.44 16.93 26.87
CA ASP A 126 9.83 17.72 28.03
C ASP A 126 9.17 19.11 28.02
N ASP A 127 9.17 19.77 26.86
CA ASP A 127 8.53 21.08 26.70
C ASP A 127 7.00 20.97 26.76
N ILE A 128 6.41 19.96 26.14
CA ILE A 128 4.97 19.73 26.16
C ILE A 128 4.46 19.45 27.57
N LEU A 129 5.18 18.64 28.33
CA LEU A 129 4.81 18.32 29.72
C LEU A 129 4.96 19.50 30.66
N ALA A 130 5.93 20.39 30.38
CA ALA A 130 6.15 21.63 31.16
C ALA A 130 5.15 22.75 30.85
N ASP A 131 4.41 22.65 29.72
CA ASP A 131 3.45 23.67 29.32
C ASP A 131 2.24 23.70 30.28
N GLU A 132 2.11 24.81 31.03
CA GLU A 132 1.04 25.02 32.00
C GLU A 132 -0.29 25.45 31.34
N GLU A 133 -0.28 25.85 30.06
CA GLU A 133 -1.49 26.24 29.32
C GLU A 133 -2.28 25.03 28.82
N LEU A 134 -1.61 23.86 28.68
CA LEU A 134 -2.22 22.62 28.26
C LEU A 134 -2.77 21.80 29.43
N ASP A 135 -4.00 21.37 29.33
CA ASP A 135 -4.54 20.32 30.21
C ASP A 135 -4.00 18.94 29.83
N GLN A 136 -4.36 17.90 30.58
CA GLN A 136 -3.88 16.53 30.37
C GLN A 136 -4.26 16.00 28.97
N ALA A 137 -5.43 16.34 28.45
CA ALA A 137 -5.88 15.91 27.14
C ALA A 137 -5.09 16.64 26.03
N GLY A 138 -4.87 17.94 26.19
CA GLY A 138 -4.04 18.74 25.29
C GLY A 138 -2.60 18.26 25.24
N LYS A 139 -2.01 17.92 26.38
CA LYS A 139 -0.66 17.33 26.46
C LYS A 139 -0.60 15.99 25.74
N ALA A 140 -1.56 15.10 25.99
CA ALA A 140 -1.63 13.80 25.31
C ALA A 140 -1.71 13.93 23.80
N GLN A 141 -2.56 14.85 23.30
CA GLN A 141 -2.69 15.12 21.87
C GLN A 141 -1.42 15.72 21.28
N ALA A 142 -0.78 16.68 21.96
CA ALA A 142 0.47 17.26 21.51
C ALA A 142 1.60 16.22 21.41
N LEU A 143 1.69 15.32 22.39
CA LEU A 143 2.64 14.19 22.33
C LEU A 143 2.38 13.26 21.14
N LEU A 144 1.12 13.01 20.82
CA LEU A 144 0.77 12.20 19.65
C LEU A 144 1.20 12.86 18.33
N GLU A 145 1.11 14.18 18.22
CA GLU A 145 1.58 14.90 17.03
C GLU A 145 3.09 14.76 16.84
N GLU A 146 3.87 14.76 17.91
CA GLU A 146 5.33 14.57 17.85
C GLU A 146 5.74 13.13 17.48
N LEU A 147 4.85 12.15 17.61
CA LEU A 147 5.16 10.78 17.26
C LEU A 147 5.47 10.65 15.77
N THR A 148 6.67 10.19 15.45
CA THR A 148 7.12 9.91 14.09
C THR A 148 6.89 8.46 13.68
N SER A 149 6.85 8.23 12.37
CA SER A 149 6.67 6.87 11.84
C SER A 149 7.83 5.93 12.16
N SER A 150 9.05 6.45 12.35
CA SER A 150 10.22 5.65 12.75
C SER A 150 10.15 5.15 14.18
N GLN A 151 9.45 5.88 15.07
CA GLN A 151 9.24 5.51 16.47
C GLN A 151 8.08 4.53 16.66
N LEU A 152 7.16 4.44 15.67
CA LEU A 152 6.00 3.56 15.76
C LEU A 152 6.43 2.09 15.73
N THR A 153 6.07 1.33 16.76
CA THR A 153 6.35 -0.11 16.88
C THR A 153 5.10 -0.90 17.23
N GLY A 154 5.11 -2.20 16.90
CA GLY A 154 4.04 -3.12 17.33
C GLY A 154 3.91 -3.19 18.86
N ALA A 155 5.03 -3.13 19.58
CA ALA A 155 5.04 -3.13 21.05
C ALA A 155 4.36 -1.89 21.64
N MET A 156 4.54 -0.72 21.04
CA MET A 156 3.84 0.51 21.43
C MET A 156 2.33 0.37 21.24
N LEU A 157 1.88 -0.18 20.13
CA LEU A 157 0.46 -0.41 19.88
C LEU A 157 -0.15 -1.42 20.87
N GLU A 158 0.52 -2.54 21.10
CA GLU A 158 0.07 -3.51 22.09
C GLU A 158 0.04 -2.89 23.51
N GLY A 159 1.08 -2.13 23.88
CA GLY A 159 1.18 -1.44 25.17
C GLY A 159 0.08 -0.39 25.38
N SER A 160 -0.33 0.32 24.32
CA SER A 160 -1.46 1.26 24.37
C SER A 160 -2.83 0.57 24.45
N GLY A 161 -2.87 -0.77 24.46
CA GLY A 161 -4.09 -1.56 24.47
C GLY A 161 -4.71 -1.71 23.08
N LEU A 162 -4.03 -1.29 22.02
CA LEU A 162 -4.41 -1.55 20.62
C LEU A 162 -3.80 -2.87 20.17
N SER A 163 -4.31 -4.00 20.67
CA SER A 163 -3.91 -5.28 20.08
C SER A 163 -4.29 -5.35 18.61
N ALA A 164 -3.58 -6.15 17.81
CA ALA A 164 -3.88 -6.31 16.38
C ALA A 164 -5.35 -6.70 16.13
N THR A 165 -5.91 -7.57 16.97
CA THR A 165 -7.35 -7.95 16.91
C THR A 165 -8.26 -6.77 17.22
N ARG A 166 -7.91 -5.95 18.22
CA ARG A 166 -8.69 -4.75 18.55
C ARG A 166 -8.66 -3.73 17.41
N LEU A 167 -7.50 -3.52 16.80
CA LEU A 167 -7.40 -2.62 15.66
C LEU A 167 -8.25 -3.11 14.47
N ILE A 168 -8.26 -4.41 14.17
CA ILE A 168 -9.19 -4.99 13.17
C ILE A 168 -10.65 -4.64 13.51
N ALA A 169 -11.05 -4.74 14.77
CA ALA A 169 -12.42 -4.40 15.19
C ALA A 169 -12.75 -2.91 15.02
N LEU A 170 -11.80 -2.01 15.33
CA LEU A 170 -11.95 -0.57 15.10
C LEU A 170 -12.04 -0.24 13.61
N MET A 171 -11.13 -0.80 12.81
CA MET A 171 -11.14 -0.62 11.35
C MET A 171 -12.43 -1.13 10.73
N ARG A 172 -12.95 -2.27 11.21
CA ARG A 172 -14.23 -2.82 10.75
C ARG A 172 -15.39 -1.82 10.92
N LYS A 173 -15.42 -1.12 12.05
CA LYS A 173 -16.40 -0.07 12.31
C LYS A 173 -16.16 1.16 11.42
N ASP A 174 -14.92 1.59 11.29
CA ASP A 174 -14.51 2.74 10.50
C ASP A 174 -14.80 2.57 8.99
N PHE A 175 -14.56 1.36 8.46
CA PHE A 175 -14.88 1.01 7.07
C PHE A 175 -16.33 0.54 6.84
N GLY A 176 -17.16 0.49 7.87
CA GLY A 176 -18.54 0.05 7.77
C GLY A 176 -18.71 -1.41 7.35
N LEU A 177 -17.71 -2.26 7.62
CA LEU A 177 -17.74 -3.66 7.22
C LEU A 177 -18.73 -4.46 8.07
N SER A 178 -19.58 -5.27 7.42
CA SER A 178 -20.63 -6.07 8.05
C SER A 178 -20.12 -6.93 9.21
N ALA A 179 -20.96 -7.07 10.24
CA ALA A 179 -20.71 -7.97 11.35
C ALA A 179 -20.79 -9.46 11.00
N SER A 180 -21.25 -9.81 9.79
CA SER A 180 -21.32 -11.19 9.31
C SER A 180 -19.95 -11.80 9.01
N PHE A 181 -18.96 -10.98 8.67
CA PHE A 181 -17.60 -11.48 8.42
C PHE A 181 -16.95 -11.97 9.70
N SER A 182 -16.26 -13.09 9.67
CA SER A 182 -15.34 -13.50 10.74
C SER A 182 -14.18 -12.48 10.87
N VAL A 183 -13.38 -12.60 11.91
CA VAL A 183 -12.22 -11.69 12.10
C VAL A 183 -11.19 -11.90 10.99
N GLU A 184 -10.97 -13.14 10.58
CA GLU A 184 -10.09 -13.51 9.46
C GLU A 184 -10.57 -12.90 8.14
N GLU A 185 -11.84 -13.08 7.81
CA GLU A 185 -12.44 -12.52 6.59
C GLU A 185 -12.40 -10.98 6.60
N ALA A 186 -12.73 -10.38 7.74
CA ALA A 186 -12.62 -8.93 7.92
C ALA A 186 -11.18 -8.46 7.68
N ARG A 187 -10.17 -9.15 8.24
CA ARG A 187 -8.77 -8.79 8.03
C ARG A 187 -8.37 -8.80 6.55
N LEU A 188 -8.82 -9.78 5.78
CA LEU A 188 -8.52 -9.86 4.35
C LEU A 188 -9.10 -8.66 3.59
N VAL A 189 -10.39 -8.37 3.78
CA VAL A 189 -11.07 -7.26 3.11
C VAL A 189 -10.50 -5.91 3.55
N LEU A 190 -10.26 -5.72 4.86
CA LEU A 190 -9.70 -4.49 5.41
C LEU A 190 -8.29 -4.20 4.88
N GLY A 191 -7.49 -5.22 4.59
CA GLY A 191 -6.18 -5.02 3.98
C GLY A 191 -6.26 -4.30 2.64
N VAL A 192 -7.20 -4.69 1.80
CA VAL A 192 -7.44 -4.07 0.49
C VAL A 192 -8.09 -2.68 0.64
N GLN A 193 -9.11 -2.55 1.50
CA GLN A 193 -9.75 -1.25 1.73
C GLN A 193 -8.78 -0.23 2.33
N TYR A 194 -7.92 -0.66 3.26
CA TYR A 194 -6.86 0.18 3.81
C TYR A 194 -5.87 0.63 2.74
N GLU A 195 -5.42 -0.27 1.87
CA GLU A 195 -4.51 0.07 0.77
C GLU A 195 -5.12 1.11 -0.17
N ILE A 196 -6.38 0.90 -0.57
CA ILE A 196 -7.11 1.84 -1.42
C ILE A 196 -7.22 3.22 -0.76
N ARG A 197 -7.61 3.29 0.50
CA ARG A 197 -7.77 4.55 1.24
C ARG A 197 -6.43 5.24 1.48
N SER A 198 -5.44 4.53 2.00
CA SER A 198 -4.15 5.10 2.40
C SER A 198 -3.34 5.64 1.22
N ARG A 199 -3.58 5.13 0.01
CA ARG A 199 -2.97 5.61 -1.23
C ARG A 199 -3.89 6.48 -2.08
N ASN A 200 -5.09 6.79 -1.61
CA ASN A 200 -6.10 7.59 -2.31
C ASN A 200 -6.42 7.06 -3.73
N LEU A 201 -6.49 5.74 -3.88
CA LEU A 201 -6.70 5.07 -5.16
C LEU A 201 -8.19 5.03 -5.59
N ALA A 202 -9.12 5.41 -4.71
CA ALA A 202 -10.55 5.22 -4.91
C ALA A 202 -11.18 6.08 -6.03
N ARG A 203 -10.47 7.05 -6.60
CA ARG A 203 -11.14 8.07 -7.42
C ARG A 203 -10.97 7.96 -8.92
N THR A 204 -9.99 7.23 -9.43
CA THR A 204 -9.66 7.31 -10.87
C THR A 204 -9.25 6.01 -11.53
N ASP A 205 -8.69 5.04 -10.80
CA ASP A 205 -8.10 3.86 -11.42
C ASP A 205 -8.60 2.57 -10.76
N ALA A 206 -8.75 1.50 -11.55
CA ALA A 206 -9.00 0.17 -11.03
C ALA A 206 -7.83 -0.24 -10.12
N TYR A 207 -8.14 -0.70 -8.90
CA TYR A 207 -7.13 -1.18 -7.97
C TYR A 207 -6.49 -2.47 -8.48
N VAL A 208 -5.16 -2.47 -8.68
CA VAL A 208 -4.43 -3.67 -9.06
C VAL A 208 -4.33 -4.59 -7.84
N LEU A 209 -5.14 -5.63 -7.82
CA LEU A 209 -5.21 -6.61 -6.74
C LEU A 209 -4.06 -7.60 -6.81
N ALA A 210 -3.84 -8.21 -7.98
CA ALA A 210 -2.75 -9.13 -8.21
C ALA A 210 -2.12 -8.90 -9.59
N GLU A 211 -0.80 -9.04 -9.65
CA GLU A 211 -0.01 -8.84 -10.87
C GLU A 211 0.44 -10.18 -11.43
N ASP A 212 0.70 -10.21 -12.74
CA ASP A 212 1.23 -11.38 -13.45
C ASP A 212 0.43 -12.67 -13.20
N ILE A 213 -0.89 -12.57 -13.36
CA ILE A 213 -1.79 -13.70 -13.16
C ILE A 213 -1.69 -14.72 -14.30
N ASP A 214 -1.78 -15.99 -13.96
CA ASP A 214 -1.68 -17.09 -14.91
C ASP A 214 -2.99 -17.40 -15.65
N ALA A 215 -2.89 -18.20 -16.71
CA ALA A 215 -4.05 -18.59 -17.52
C ALA A 215 -5.09 -19.41 -16.74
N GLU A 216 -4.68 -20.13 -15.69
CA GLU A 216 -5.58 -20.91 -14.86
C GLU A 216 -6.48 -20.00 -14.02
N LEU A 217 -5.89 -18.96 -13.38
CA LEU A 217 -6.66 -17.96 -12.66
C LEU A 217 -7.58 -17.17 -13.58
N ILE A 218 -7.09 -16.80 -14.78
CA ILE A 218 -7.90 -16.11 -15.81
C ILE A 218 -9.14 -16.95 -16.15
N SER A 219 -8.99 -18.26 -16.34
CA SER A 219 -10.13 -19.14 -16.63
C SER A 219 -11.13 -19.16 -15.49
N LEU A 220 -10.66 -19.30 -14.25
CA LEU A 220 -11.53 -19.34 -13.08
C LEU A 220 -12.28 -18.01 -12.84
N LEU A 221 -11.63 -16.87 -13.13
CA LEU A 221 -12.26 -15.56 -13.05
C LEU A 221 -13.35 -15.38 -14.11
N ASN A 222 -13.15 -15.90 -15.31
CA ASN A 222 -14.13 -15.84 -16.39
C ASN A 222 -15.31 -16.79 -16.15
N ASP A 223 -15.07 -17.92 -15.47
CA ASP A 223 -16.11 -18.92 -15.16
C ASP A 223 -16.92 -18.54 -13.91
N GLY A 224 -16.39 -17.66 -13.07
CA GLY A 224 -16.98 -17.19 -11.82
C GLY A 224 -17.67 -15.84 -11.95
N ASP A 225 -18.57 -15.54 -11.01
CA ASP A 225 -19.21 -14.23 -10.87
C ASP A 225 -18.51 -13.45 -9.74
N TYR A 226 -17.55 -12.62 -10.16
CA TYR A 226 -16.78 -11.74 -9.27
C TYR A 226 -17.04 -10.28 -9.62
N ALA A 227 -18.12 -9.72 -9.08
CA ALA A 227 -18.49 -8.33 -9.33
C ALA A 227 -17.31 -7.38 -9.03
N GLY A 228 -16.99 -6.50 -9.96
CA GLY A 228 -15.87 -5.56 -9.84
C GLY A 228 -14.50 -6.10 -10.25
N ALA A 229 -14.33 -7.41 -10.40
CA ALA A 229 -13.08 -7.97 -10.88
C ALA A 229 -12.94 -7.79 -12.41
N LYS A 230 -11.75 -7.41 -12.85
CA LYS A 230 -11.40 -7.31 -14.29
C LYS A 230 -10.01 -7.86 -14.52
N ILE A 231 -9.80 -8.40 -15.71
CA ILE A 231 -8.49 -8.82 -16.19
C ILE A 231 -7.99 -7.75 -17.15
N THR A 232 -6.87 -7.11 -16.81
CA THR A 232 -6.29 -6.03 -17.59
C THR A 232 -4.95 -6.46 -18.19
N PRO A 233 -4.66 -6.16 -19.46
CA PRO A 233 -3.34 -6.36 -20.02
C PRO A 233 -2.28 -5.60 -19.25
N SER A 234 -1.11 -6.21 -19.07
CA SER A 234 0.03 -5.61 -18.38
C SER A 234 1.33 -6.17 -18.95
N SER A 235 2.46 -5.76 -18.38
CA SER A 235 3.78 -6.29 -18.74
C SER A 235 4.64 -6.51 -17.51
N VAL A 236 5.46 -7.55 -17.56
CA VAL A 236 6.45 -7.85 -16.52
C VAL A 236 7.84 -7.60 -17.06
N ARG A 237 8.66 -6.92 -16.26
CA ARG A 237 10.07 -6.67 -16.57
C ARG A 237 10.89 -7.90 -16.30
N GLU A 238 11.62 -8.38 -17.31
CA GLU A 238 12.49 -9.55 -17.21
C GLU A 238 13.95 -9.15 -17.40
N TYR A 239 14.80 -9.56 -16.45
CA TYR A 239 16.23 -9.31 -16.47
C TYR A 239 16.95 -10.57 -16.96
N GLU A 240 17.38 -10.54 -18.21
CA GLU A 240 18.00 -11.67 -18.93
C GLU A 240 19.47 -11.90 -18.53
N THR A 241 19.96 -11.16 -17.53
CA THR A 241 21.32 -11.25 -17.06
C THR A 241 21.39 -11.28 -15.53
N THR A 242 22.30 -12.07 -15.01
CA THR A 242 22.63 -12.09 -13.58
C THR A 242 23.72 -11.09 -13.19
N TYR A 243 24.29 -10.39 -14.19
CA TYR A 243 25.38 -9.43 -14.01
C TYR A 243 24.90 -8.00 -14.19
N GLY A 244 25.54 -7.07 -13.46
CA GLY A 244 25.32 -5.64 -13.65
C GLY A 244 24.00 -5.11 -13.06
N ALA A 245 23.40 -5.79 -12.11
CA ALA A 245 22.14 -5.36 -11.49
C ALA A 245 22.20 -3.91 -10.98
N HIS A 246 23.32 -3.50 -10.39
CA HIS A 246 23.57 -2.13 -9.93
C HIS A 246 23.71 -1.10 -11.05
N ILE A 247 24.05 -1.55 -12.29
CA ILE A 247 24.11 -0.68 -13.49
C ILE A 247 22.73 -0.61 -14.14
N LEU A 248 22.06 -1.74 -14.28
CA LEU A 248 20.73 -1.82 -14.90
C LEU A 248 19.69 -1.13 -14.05
N GLY A 249 19.78 -1.24 -12.73
CA GLY A 249 18.81 -0.71 -11.80
C GLY A 249 17.56 -1.61 -11.67
N TYR A 250 16.50 -1.05 -11.15
CA TYR A 250 15.24 -1.75 -10.93
C TYR A 250 14.03 -0.82 -11.07
N LEU A 251 12.86 -1.41 -11.21
CA LEU A 251 11.59 -0.70 -11.22
C LEU A 251 10.93 -0.74 -9.84
N GLY A 252 10.21 0.33 -9.52
CA GLY A 252 9.35 0.38 -8.34
C GLY A 252 8.13 1.25 -8.61
N LYS A 253 7.07 1.04 -7.83
CA LYS A 253 5.88 1.91 -7.90
C LYS A 253 6.21 3.31 -7.42
N ILE A 254 5.41 4.28 -7.87
CA ILE A 254 5.48 5.65 -7.38
C ILE A 254 5.13 5.65 -5.89
N ASN A 255 6.02 6.20 -5.05
CA ASN A 255 5.92 6.09 -3.59
C ASN A 255 5.08 7.21 -2.97
N ASP A 256 5.21 8.44 -3.51
CA ASP A 256 4.61 9.62 -2.92
C ASP A 256 4.27 10.69 -3.98
N SER A 257 3.61 11.75 -3.52
CA SER A 257 3.17 12.85 -4.38
C SER A 257 4.32 13.66 -4.97
N ALA A 258 5.44 13.79 -4.25
CA ALA A 258 6.59 14.53 -4.72
C ALA A 258 7.28 13.81 -5.88
N GLU A 259 7.41 12.49 -5.79
CA GLU A 259 7.92 11.66 -6.89
C GLU A 259 7.00 11.74 -8.11
N LYS A 260 5.68 11.64 -7.90
CA LYS A 260 4.71 11.75 -9.00
C LYS A 260 4.77 13.12 -9.68
N GLU A 261 4.90 14.19 -8.92
CA GLU A 261 5.03 15.55 -9.44
C GLU A 261 6.34 15.74 -10.22
N ALA A 262 7.45 15.18 -9.72
CA ALA A 262 8.75 15.22 -10.39
C ALA A 262 8.77 14.47 -11.73
N LEU A 263 7.99 13.38 -11.85
CA LEU A 263 7.83 12.63 -13.09
C LEU A 263 6.97 13.35 -14.13
N GLY A 264 6.07 14.23 -13.69
CA GLY A 264 5.20 15.04 -14.54
C GLY A 264 3.94 14.34 -15.04
N GLU A 265 3.29 14.93 -16.05
CA GLU A 265 2.06 14.39 -16.63
C GLU A 265 2.31 13.06 -17.37
N GLY A 266 1.32 12.20 -17.39
CA GLY A 266 1.35 10.91 -18.10
C GLY A 266 1.82 9.74 -17.22
N TYR A 267 1.88 9.90 -15.90
CA TYR A 267 2.12 8.82 -14.95
C TYR A 267 0.91 8.62 -14.03
N ASN A 268 0.56 7.36 -13.78
CA ASN A 268 -0.48 6.96 -12.84
C ASN A 268 0.15 6.41 -11.56
N TRP A 269 -0.61 6.39 -10.46
CA TRP A 269 -0.11 5.88 -9.17
C TRP A 269 0.30 4.40 -9.18
N ASN A 270 -0.21 3.64 -10.14
CA ASN A 270 0.10 2.23 -10.32
C ASN A 270 1.30 1.99 -11.24
N ASP A 271 1.81 3.02 -11.90
CA ASP A 271 2.92 2.88 -12.84
C ASP A 271 4.21 2.47 -12.14
N TYR A 272 4.97 1.62 -12.81
CA TYR A 272 6.33 1.29 -12.45
C TYR A 272 7.30 2.26 -13.12
N VAL A 273 8.18 2.84 -12.32
CA VAL A 273 9.21 3.79 -12.76
C VAL A 273 10.59 3.28 -12.38
N GLY A 274 11.59 3.68 -13.13
CA GLY A 274 12.98 3.37 -12.80
C GLY A 274 13.41 4.03 -11.50
N LYS A 275 13.88 3.25 -10.54
CA LYS A 275 14.33 3.74 -9.23
C LYS A 275 15.84 3.94 -9.18
N ASP A 276 16.58 3.23 -10.00
CA ASP A 276 18.04 3.29 -10.00
C ASP A 276 18.61 2.90 -11.37
N GLY A 277 19.91 3.15 -11.59
CA GLY A 277 20.69 2.70 -12.73
C GLY A 277 20.17 3.22 -14.09
N VAL A 278 20.29 2.37 -15.10
CA VAL A 278 19.84 2.66 -16.49
C VAL A 278 18.31 2.83 -16.52
N GLU A 279 17.57 2.05 -15.74
CA GLU A 279 16.12 2.15 -15.66
C GLU A 279 15.67 3.57 -15.25
N ALA A 280 16.31 4.18 -14.25
CA ALA A 280 16.01 5.54 -13.81
C ALA A 280 16.56 6.58 -14.78
N ALA A 281 17.84 6.44 -15.21
CA ALA A 281 18.49 7.42 -16.05
C ALA A 281 17.85 7.58 -17.43
N PHE A 282 17.23 6.52 -17.95
CA PHE A 282 16.58 6.51 -19.26
C PHE A 282 15.06 6.34 -19.17
N GLU A 283 14.45 6.69 -18.03
CA GLU A 283 13.00 6.57 -17.79
C GLU A 283 12.18 7.12 -18.96
N SER A 284 12.44 8.35 -19.39
CA SER A 284 11.70 9.01 -20.46
C SER A 284 11.83 8.33 -21.85
N HIS A 285 12.86 7.51 -22.04
CA HIS A 285 13.10 6.77 -23.29
C HIS A 285 12.53 5.35 -23.21
N LEU A 286 12.57 4.77 -22.00
CA LEU A 286 12.12 3.40 -21.78
C LEU A 286 10.61 3.32 -21.56
N LYS A 287 9.99 4.32 -20.95
CA LYS A 287 8.54 4.41 -20.84
C LYS A 287 7.97 4.58 -22.26
N GLY A 288 7.14 3.65 -22.67
CA GLY A 288 6.38 3.75 -23.93
C GLY A 288 5.31 4.83 -23.85
N THR A 289 4.57 5.00 -24.96
CA THR A 289 3.37 5.84 -24.99
C THR A 289 2.15 4.94 -25.00
N ASP A 290 1.28 5.12 -24.03
CA ASP A 290 0.07 4.33 -23.91
C ASP A 290 -0.83 4.45 -25.12
N GLY A 291 -1.40 3.32 -25.52
CA GLY A 291 -2.37 3.25 -26.60
C GLY A 291 -3.80 3.42 -26.09
N THR A 292 -4.71 3.70 -27.01
CA THR A 292 -6.15 3.71 -26.71
C THR A 292 -6.84 2.64 -27.55
N ARG A 293 -7.54 1.72 -26.90
CA ARG A 293 -8.42 0.76 -27.58
C ARG A 293 -9.86 1.26 -27.51
N SER A 294 -10.50 1.41 -28.67
CA SER A 294 -11.94 1.71 -28.75
C SER A 294 -12.72 0.46 -29.10
N GLU A 295 -13.72 0.12 -28.31
CA GLU A 295 -14.72 -0.88 -28.66
C GLU A 295 -15.95 -0.16 -29.20
N GLU A 296 -16.22 -0.33 -30.52
CA GLU A 296 -17.50 0.04 -31.14
C GLU A 296 -18.48 -1.13 -30.92
N HIS A 297 -19.63 -0.82 -30.35
CA HIS A 297 -20.78 -1.73 -30.25
C HIS A 297 -21.71 -1.53 -31.43
#